data_0af4cca64008ddb7293efc6c481fa3a3
#
_entry.id   0af4cca64008ddb7293efc6c481fa3a3
#
_cell.length_a   1.000
_cell.length_b   1.000
_cell.length_c   1.000
_cell.angle_alpha   90.00
_cell.angle_beta   90.00
_cell.angle_gamma   90.00
#
_symmetry.space_group_name_H-M   'P 1'
#
loop_
_entity.id
_entity.type
_entity.pdbx_description
1 polymer ?
#
loop_
_entity_poly.entity_id
_entity_poly.type
_entity_poly.pdbx_seq_one_letter_code
_entity_poly.pdbx_strand_id
1 'polypeptide(L)'
;FIMYYHNDPLSMSGSKSILERKEILKKVDKLIFISEWIKNRFFKGIDNKFYHKAEIIYHSVNKRKKITKSNNIVFVGKLNYSKGYDIYKDAIIKILDEFPNWKALSIGDESRRNIYINHELHKEFGFLDHKKTLEILDKSEIAVVPSRWEEPFGRVALEAAASGCATITSSTGGLSETNNYLINIDKINSKKLYKNIKSLILNKTKLKKIQNLSRQNVRHKISINTKVIDSMRGSIFPKYQLNLLRKRLKIINLFNQGQKSNYRLYNISLGKKFTNGFIRNNHDVLEISDRDYIQNKRSIFNLKSNKQLFQNHLIETFKNYNPDLFFFGHTNNISISTLDELRSKNKNVIISQWNEDPLMPDLKFSKKNIENIQPYVSLVDHNFITTDPSILINKFKSKNFKFFFIPVDSNIECFNVYDLQPENDIFYAMSHGVNRGILKKGFEDNRVKFLEKLVKKTPKIKHDFRGFKNKQPIWGNDFYNAIINSKMGLNLSRGTPTKYYSSNRIASIIGNGLLTFIDKKTMLNDFFTKDEV
;
A
#
# COMPACT_ATOMS: atom_id res chain seq x y z
N PHE A 1 -5.07 13.60 -0.78
CA PHE A 1 -6.02 12.92 0.14
C PHE A 1 -7.26 12.45 -0.61
N ILE A 2 -7.52 11.11 -0.64
CA ILE A 2 -8.73 10.52 -1.24
C ILE A 2 -9.69 10.14 -0.13
N MET A 3 -10.93 10.64 -0.19
CA MET A 3 -11.98 10.34 0.79
C MET A 3 -13.08 9.50 0.16
N TYR A 4 -13.48 8.42 0.83
CA TYR A 4 -14.55 7.53 0.39
C TYR A 4 -15.85 7.82 1.16
N TYR A 5 -16.93 8.10 0.44
CA TYR A 5 -18.21 8.48 1.03
C TYR A 5 -19.23 7.34 0.92
N HIS A 6 -19.58 6.75 2.07
CA HIS A 6 -20.45 5.57 2.14
C HIS A 6 -21.87 5.83 2.62
N ASN A 7 -22.09 6.97 3.29
CA ASN A 7 -23.38 7.28 3.93
C ASN A 7 -24.01 8.53 3.31
N ASP A 8 -25.31 8.78 3.64
CA ASP A 8 -25.96 10.01 3.22
C ASP A 8 -25.31 11.24 3.86
N PRO A 9 -24.71 12.13 3.07
CA PRO A 9 -24.00 13.30 3.59
C PRO A 9 -24.90 14.27 4.33
N LEU A 10 -26.19 14.35 3.99
CA LEU A 10 -27.12 15.28 4.62
C LEU A 10 -27.63 14.82 5.99
N SER A 11 -27.40 13.56 6.33
CA SER A 11 -27.74 12.98 7.64
C SER A 11 -26.55 12.85 8.59
N MET A 12 -25.32 13.08 8.10
CA MET A 12 -24.08 12.89 8.88
C MET A 12 -23.57 14.18 9.49
N SER A 13 -23.12 14.12 10.74
CA SER A 13 -22.32 15.17 11.35
C SER A 13 -21.02 15.37 10.56
N GLY A 14 -20.62 16.63 10.33
CA GLY A 14 -19.43 16.97 9.56
C GLY A 14 -19.64 17.11 8.06
N SER A 15 -20.85 16.81 7.54
CA SER A 15 -21.20 17.03 6.12
C SER A 15 -22.65 17.47 5.90
N LYS A 16 -23.41 17.69 6.96
CA LYS A 16 -24.83 18.03 6.90
C LYS A 16 -25.06 19.39 6.25
N SER A 17 -24.26 20.37 6.59
CA SER A 17 -24.35 21.72 6.05
C SER A 17 -23.53 21.90 4.76
N ILE A 18 -23.88 22.90 3.96
CA ILE A 18 -23.11 23.29 2.76
C ILE A 18 -21.68 23.70 3.13
N LEU A 19 -21.51 24.41 4.26
CA LEU A 19 -20.20 24.85 4.72
C LEU A 19 -19.28 23.68 5.06
N GLU A 20 -19.77 22.69 5.82
CA GLU A 20 -18.99 21.48 6.14
C GLU A 20 -18.55 20.74 4.87
N ARG A 21 -19.46 20.56 3.90
CA ARG A 21 -19.12 19.91 2.63
C ARG A 21 -18.11 20.70 1.79
N LYS A 22 -18.18 22.05 1.81
CA LYS A 22 -17.18 22.91 1.17
C LYS A 22 -15.82 22.80 1.86
N GLU A 23 -15.76 22.68 3.18
CA GLU A 23 -14.51 22.46 3.90
C GLU A 23 -13.89 21.08 3.57
N ILE A 24 -14.70 20.03 3.43
CA ILE A 24 -14.22 18.73 2.93
C ILE A 24 -13.59 18.91 1.54
N LEU A 25 -14.29 19.58 0.61
CA LEU A 25 -13.80 19.81 -0.75
C LEU A 25 -12.48 20.59 -0.84
N LYS A 26 -12.23 21.49 0.12
CA LYS A 26 -10.93 22.20 0.20
C LYS A 26 -9.78 21.27 0.57
N LYS A 27 -10.04 20.29 1.44
CA LYS A 27 -9.01 19.42 2.04
C LYS A 27 -8.72 18.15 1.24
N VAL A 28 -9.62 17.75 0.33
CA VAL A 28 -9.47 16.50 -0.43
C VAL A 28 -9.05 16.76 -1.88
N ASP A 29 -8.22 15.88 -2.42
CA ASP A 29 -7.88 15.86 -3.84
C ASP A 29 -8.98 15.18 -4.65
N LYS A 30 -9.51 14.05 -4.14
CA LYS A 30 -10.62 13.31 -4.75
C LYS A 30 -11.61 12.82 -3.72
N LEU A 31 -12.89 12.83 -4.12
CA LEU A 31 -14.02 12.22 -3.40
C LEU A 31 -14.56 11.05 -4.20
N ILE A 32 -14.67 9.90 -3.58
CA ILE A 32 -15.27 8.70 -4.17
C ILE A 32 -16.64 8.49 -3.53
N PHE A 33 -17.67 8.40 -4.35
CA PHE A 33 -19.04 8.11 -3.95
C PHE A 33 -19.45 6.70 -4.38
N ILE A 34 -20.22 6.01 -3.55
CA ILE A 34 -20.69 4.65 -3.85
C ILE A 34 -21.95 4.61 -4.71
N SER A 35 -22.54 5.75 -5.00
CA SER A 35 -23.71 5.90 -5.89
C SER A 35 -23.81 7.33 -6.43
N GLU A 36 -24.48 7.49 -7.56
CA GLU A 36 -24.85 8.79 -8.11
C GLU A 36 -25.79 9.53 -7.15
N TRP A 37 -26.66 8.80 -6.48
CA TRP A 37 -27.58 9.35 -5.47
C TRP A 37 -26.82 10.04 -4.34
N ILE A 38 -25.78 9.41 -3.76
CA ILE A 38 -24.98 10.05 -2.70
C ILE A 38 -24.23 11.26 -3.24
N LYS A 39 -23.62 11.15 -4.43
CA LYS A 39 -22.93 12.26 -5.07
C LYS A 39 -23.86 13.47 -5.22
N ASN A 40 -25.05 13.27 -5.75
CA ASN A 40 -26.02 14.34 -5.96
C ASN A 40 -26.46 14.98 -4.63
N ARG A 41 -26.63 14.19 -3.57
CA ARG A 41 -26.92 14.70 -2.23
C ARG A 41 -25.76 15.48 -1.63
N PHE A 42 -24.52 15.01 -1.83
CA PHE A 42 -23.33 15.73 -1.36
C PHE A 42 -23.18 17.09 -2.03
N PHE A 43 -23.42 17.15 -3.34
CA PHE A 43 -23.29 18.39 -4.10
C PHE A 43 -24.53 19.28 -4.07
N LYS A 44 -25.59 18.91 -3.37
CA LYS A 44 -26.78 19.77 -3.22
C LYS A 44 -26.40 21.13 -2.63
N GLY A 45 -26.61 22.21 -3.41
CA GLY A 45 -26.25 23.58 -3.05
C GLY A 45 -24.75 23.92 -3.14
N ILE A 46 -23.95 23.09 -3.79
CA ILE A 46 -22.53 23.33 -4.05
C ILE A 46 -22.31 23.60 -5.55
N ASP A 47 -21.41 24.53 -5.84
CA ASP A 47 -21.02 24.94 -7.18
C ASP A 47 -20.39 23.78 -7.97
N ASN A 48 -20.73 23.69 -9.25
CA ASN A 48 -20.26 22.66 -10.19
C ASN A 48 -18.74 22.65 -10.41
N LYS A 49 -18.06 23.75 -10.09
CA LYS A 49 -16.59 23.84 -10.21
C LYS A 49 -15.83 22.76 -9.43
N PHE A 50 -16.45 22.16 -8.43
CA PHE A 50 -15.83 21.08 -7.64
C PHE A 50 -16.13 19.68 -8.16
N TYR A 51 -16.93 19.51 -9.22
CA TYR A 51 -17.32 18.20 -9.74
C TYR A 51 -16.14 17.40 -10.28
N HIS A 52 -15.06 18.06 -10.69
CA HIS A 52 -13.81 17.40 -11.12
C HIS A 52 -13.13 16.58 -10.02
N LYS A 53 -13.48 16.82 -8.75
CA LYS A 53 -12.99 16.03 -7.61
C LYS A 53 -13.82 14.78 -7.33
N ALA A 54 -15.01 14.67 -7.93
CA ALA A 54 -15.97 13.61 -7.64
C ALA A 54 -15.83 12.45 -8.62
N GLU A 55 -15.75 11.24 -8.08
CA GLU A 55 -15.78 10.00 -8.83
C GLU A 55 -16.82 9.05 -8.24
N ILE A 56 -17.42 8.22 -9.07
CA ILE A 56 -18.35 7.18 -8.61
C ILE A 56 -17.68 5.83 -8.76
N ILE A 57 -17.51 5.15 -7.64
CA ILE A 57 -17.04 3.77 -7.61
C ILE A 57 -18.04 2.97 -6.79
N TYR A 58 -18.93 2.30 -7.49
CA TYR A 58 -19.95 1.46 -6.89
C TYR A 58 -19.34 0.30 -6.08
N HIS A 59 -20.07 -0.20 -5.11
CA HIS A 59 -19.67 -1.43 -4.43
C HIS A 59 -19.55 -2.60 -5.41
N SER A 60 -18.61 -3.47 -5.16
CA SER A 60 -18.35 -4.64 -5.97
C SER A 60 -18.59 -5.93 -5.19
N VAL A 61 -18.88 -6.98 -5.91
CA VAL A 61 -19.07 -8.33 -5.38
C VAL A 61 -18.28 -9.34 -6.20
N ASN A 62 -17.92 -10.45 -5.56
CA ASN A 62 -17.32 -11.57 -6.24
C ASN A 62 -18.38 -12.34 -7.05
N LYS A 63 -17.97 -12.83 -8.22
CA LYS A 63 -18.83 -13.71 -9.02
C LYS A 63 -19.17 -14.97 -8.23
N ARG A 64 -20.48 -15.25 -8.11
CA ARG A 64 -20.98 -16.45 -7.41
C ARG A 64 -21.09 -17.64 -8.36
N LYS A 65 -20.88 -18.85 -7.85
CA LYS A 65 -21.10 -20.08 -8.62
C LYS A 65 -22.61 -20.27 -8.87
N LYS A 66 -22.97 -20.80 -10.05
CA LYS A 66 -24.36 -21.16 -10.34
C LYS A 66 -24.68 -22.47 -9.61
N ILE A 67 -25.69 -22.45 -8.77
CA ILE A 67 -26.18 -23.65 -8.07
C ILE A 67 -27.68 -23.80 -8.31
N THR A 68 -28.19 -25.00 -8.07
CA THR A 68 -29.63 -25.28 -8.10
C THR A 68 -30.32 -24.49 -7.00
N LYS A 69 -31.40 -23.79 -7.36
CA LYS A 69 -32.18 -22.99 -6.42
C LYS A 69 -33.39 -23.77 -5.90
N SER A 70 -33.80 -23.42 -4.70
CA SER A 70 -35.04 -23.89 -4.07
C SER A 70 -36.10 -22.78 -4.16
N ASN A 71 -37.36 -23.14 -4.07
CA ASN A 71 -38.49 -22.19 -4.05
C ASN A 71 -38.49 -21.33 -2.76
N ASN A 72 -37.44 -20.55 -2.57
CA ASN A 72 -37.28 -19.67 -1.41
C ASN A 72 -37.41 -18.22 -1.81
N ILE A 73 -38.13 -17.46 -0.97
CA ILE A 73 -38.21 -15.99 -1.01
C ILE A 73 -37.48 -15.46 0.22
N VAL A 74 -36.43 -14.68 0.04
CA VAL A 74 -35.56 -14.25 1.16
C VAL A 74 -35.59 -12.75 1.36
N PHE A 75 -35.67 -12.36 2.64
CA PHE A 75 -35.44 -11.01 3.13
C PHE A 75 -34.12 -11.00 3.93
N VAL A 76 -33.27 -9.99 3.69
CA VAL A 76 -32.02 -9.81 4.44
C VAL A 76 -31.94 -8.35 4.91
N GLY A 77 -31.83 -8.15 6.21
CA GLY A 77 -31.72 -6.83 6.81
C GLY A 77 -32.30 -6.76 8.22
N LYS A 78 -32.24 -5.57 8.84
CA LYS A 78 -32.90 -5.37 10.14
C LYS A 78 -34.41 -5.63 10.03
N LEU A 79 -34.95 -6.37 10.98
CA LEU A 79 -36.36 -6.81 10.98
C LEU A 79 -37.28 -5.67 11.51
N ASN A 80 -37.23 -4.50 10.86
CA ASN A 80 -37.93 -3.30 11.31
C ASN A 80 -38.65 -2.56 10.17
N TYR A 81 -39.42 -1.54 10.57
CA TYR A 81 -40.24 -0.72 9.68
C TYR A 81 -39.39 0.03 8.62
N SER A 82 -38.21 0.56 9.00
CA SER A 82 -37.34 1.30 8.06
C SER A 82 -36.86 0.43 6.89
N LYS A 83 -36.61 -0.85 7.15
CA LYS A 83 -36.23 -1.83 6.12
C LYS A 83 -37.43 -2.46 5.40
N GLY A 84 -38.66 -2.06 5.76
CA GLY A 84 -39.89 -2.55 5.14
C GLY A 84 -40.23 -4.00 5.50
N TYR A 85 -39.80 -4.48 6.67
CA TYR A 85 -40.07 -5.84 7.08
C TYR A 85 -41.58 -6.12 7.28
N ASP A 86 -42.36 -5.10 7.67
CA ASP A 86 -43.82 -5.15 7.72
C ASP A 86 -44.43 -5.31 6.29
N ILE A 87 -43.89 -4.63 5.28
CA ILE A 87 -44.32 -4.81 3.89
C ILE A 87 -44.05 -6.24 3.42
N TYR A 88 -42.87 -6.77 3.78
CA TYR A 88 -42.51 -8.16 3.48
C TYR A 88 -43.45 -9.11 4.17
N LYS A 89 -43.69 -8.97 5.50
CA LYS A 89 -44.61 -9.79 6.28
C LYS A 89 -45.99 -9.89 5.63
N ASP A 90 -46.64 -8.78 5.39
CA ASP A 90 -48.02 -8.75 4.88
C ASP A 90 -48.14 -9.33 3.46
N ALA A 91 -47.10 -9.19 2.65
CA ALA A 91 -47.08 -9.78 1.32
C ALA A 91 -46.80 -11.29 1.36
N ILE A 92 -45.84 -11.69 2.21
CA ILE A 92 -45.34 -13.05 2.21
C ILE A 92 -46.33 -14.05 2.82
N ILE A 93 -47.08 -13.67 3.86
CA ILE A 93 -48.13 -14.52 4.43
C ILE A 93 -49.12 -14.90 3.32
N LYS A 94 -49.62 -13.94 2.54
CA LYS A 94 -50.56 -14.22 1.44
C LYS A 94 -49.93 -15.10 0.34
N ILE A 95 -48.65 -14.98 0.11
CA ILE A 95 -47.94 -15.82 -0.87
C ILE A 95 -47.83 -17.25 -0.35
N LEU A 96 -47.53 -17.45 0.92
CA LEU A 96 -47.38 -18.80 1.52
C LEU A 96 -48.72 -19.53 1.62
N ASP A 97 -49.79 -18.81 1.93
CA ASP A 97 -51.16 -19.36 1.93
C ASP A 97 -51.57 -19.85 0.52
N GLU A 98 -51.19 -19.12 -0.52
CA GLU A 98 -51.56 -19.43 -1.91
C GLU A 98 -50.60 -20.43 -2.59
N PHE A 99 -49.33 -20.46 -2.18
CA PHE A 99 -48.27 -21.29 -2.79
C PHE A 99 -47.51 -22.11 -1.77
N PRO A 100 -48.07 -23.19 -1.23
CA PRO A 100 -47.51 -23.98 -0.13
C PRO A 100 -46.21 -24.72 -0.47
N ASN A 101 -45.83 -24.78 -1.73
CA ASN A 101 -44.55 -25.32 -2.21
C ASN A 101 -43.40 -24.28 -2.19
N TRP A 102 -43.66 -23.07 -1.70
CA TRP A 102 -42.68 -22.03 -1.48
C TRP A 102 -42.38 -21.83 0.02
N LYS A 103 -41.18 -21.36 0.33
CA LYS A 103 -40.78 -21.02 1.70
C LYS A 103 -40.32 -19.57 1.78
N ALA A 104 -40.59 -18.93 2.89
CA ALA A 104 -40.09 -17.59 3.18
C ALA A 104 -38.95 -17.65 4.21
N LEU A 105 -37.91 -16.88 3.97
CA LEU A 105 -36.71 -16.83 4.80
C LEU A 105 -36.44 -15.39 5.23
N SER A 106 -36.15 -15.17 6.51
CA SER A 106 -35.74 -13.88 7.05
C SER A 106 -34.39 -14.00 7.74
N ILE A 107 -33.45 -13.13 7.36
CA ILE A 107 -32.10 -13.06 7.93
C ILE A 107 -31.87 -11.65 8.44
N GLY A 108 -31.54 -11.53 9.71
CA GLY A 108 -31.27 -10.26 10.38
C GLY A 108 -31.77 -10.26 11.81
N ASP A 109 -31.50 -9.16 12.47
CA ASP A 109 -31.87 -8.96 13.87
C ASP A 109 -32.36 -7.55 14.12
N GLU A 110 -33.13 -7.36 15.18
CA GLU A 110 -33.61 -6.06 15.67
C GLU A 110 -33.96 -6.15 17.16
N SER A 111 -33.20 -5.44 17.98
CA SER A 111 -33.36 -5.48 19.44
C SER A 111 -34.70 -4.89 19.95
N ARG A 112 -35.33 -3.99 19.17
CA ARG A 112 -36.62 -3.34 19.49
C ARG A 112 -37.71 -3.84 18.56
N ARG A 113 -37.74 -5.12 18.35
CA ARG A 113 -38.60 -5.77 17.37
C ARG A 113 -40.06 -5.82 17.86
N ASN A 114 -40.99 -5.46 16.98
CA ASN A 114 -42.43 -5.57 17.17
C ASN A 114 -43.15 -6.18 15.96
N ILE A 115 -42.40 -6.70 14.97
CA ILE A 115 -42.94 -7.30 13.75
C ILE A 115 -42.51 -8.76 13.69
N TYR A 116 -43.47 -9.67 13.65
CA TYR A 116 -43.27 -11.11 13.61
C TYR A 116 -44.08 -11.74 12.48
N ILE A 117 -43.50 -12.74 11.81
CA ILE A 117 -44.20 -13.55 10.82
C ILE A 117 -44.49 -14.90 11.46
N ASN A 118 -45.75 -15.16 11.74
CA ASN A 118 -46.21 -16.42 12.26
C ASN A 118 -46.83 -17.23 11.10
N HIS A 119 -46.04 -18.11 10.49
CA HIS A 119 -46.46 -19.00 9.41
C HIS A 119 -45.53 -20.21 9.34
N GLU A 120 -46.06 -21.42 9.18
CA GLU A 120 -45.28 -22.68 9.20
C GLU A 120 -44.20 -22.77 8.12
N LEU A 121 -44.44 -22.17 6.95
CA LEU A 121 -43.50 -22.13 5.83
C LEU A 121 -42.51 -20.95 5.90
N HIS A 122 -42.54 -20.18 6.99
CA HIS A 122 -41.57 -19.11 7.25
C HIS A 122 -40.48 -19.56 8.22
N LYS A 123 -39.23 -19.30 7.86
CA LYS A 123 -38.08 -19.53 8.75
C LYS A 123 -37.28 -18.25 8.97
N GLU A 124 -37.10 -17.91 10.23
CA GLU A 124 -36.23 -16.84 10.65
C GLU A 124 -34.93 -17.41 11.19
N PHE A 125 -33.80 -16.83 10.74
CA PHE A 125 -32.46 -17.26 11.10
C PHE A 125 -31.76 -16.37 12.13
N GLY A 126 -32.35 -15.21 12.46
CA GLY A 126 -31.63 -14.20 13.24
C GLY A 126 -30.45 -13.62 12.49
N PHE A 127 -29.45 -13.13 13.24
CA PHE A 127 -28.21 -12.65 12.65
C PHE A 127 -27.34 -13.83 12.16
N LEU A 128 -26.93 -13.77 10.90
CA LEU A 128 -25.98 -14.70 10.30
C LEU A 128 -24.73 -13.98 9.83
N ASP A 129 -23.59 -14.67 9.85
CA ASP A 129 -22.38 -14.19 9.20
C ASP A 129 -22.58 -14.02 7.68
N HIS A 130 -21.71 -13.20 7.06
CA HIS A 130 -21.84 -12.86 5.65
C HIS A 130 -21.77 -14.08 4.73
N LYS A 131 -20.94 -15.09 5.05
CA LYS A 131 -20.78 -16.30 4.24
C LYS A 131 -22.07 -17.12 4.22
N LYS A 132 -22.67 -17.37 5.39
CA LYS A 132 -23.95 -18.10 5.51
C LYS A 132 -25.09 -17.35 4.85
N THR A 133 -25.14 -16.03 4.99
CA THR A 133 -26.12 -15.18 4.29
C THR A 133 -26.03 -15.36 2.78
N LEU A 134 -24.81 -15.34 2.22
CA LEU A 134 -24.60 -15.56 0.79
C LEU A 134 -24.97 -16.98 0.34
N GLU A 135 -24.74 -18.01 1.16
CA GLU A 135 -25.16 -19.40 0.86
C GLU A 135 -26.69 -19.55 0.78
N ILE A 136 -27.43 -18.81 1.61
CA ILE A 136 -28.91 -18.79 1.55
C ILE A 136 -29.38 -18.01 0.30
N LEU A 137 -28.77 -16.88 -0.01
CA LEU A 137 -29.06 -16.14 -1.25
C LEU A 137 -28.78 -16.98 -2.49
N ASP A 138 -27.68 -17.73 -2.54
CA ASP A 138 -27.35 -18.62 -3.64
C ASP A 138 -28.45 -19.67 -3.90
N LYS A 139 -29.10 -20.17 -2.84
CA LYS A 139 -30.18 -21.17 -2.92
C LYS A 139 -31.57 -20.55 -3.10
N SER A 140 -31.74 -19.24 -3.00
CA SER A 140 -33.05 -18.61 -3.07
C SER A 140 -33.40 -18.15 -4.49
N GLU A 141 -34.65 -18.36 -4.90
CA GLU A 141 -35.16 -17.93 -6.23
C GLU A 141 -35.42 -16.42 -6.28
N ILE A 142 -36.01 -15.88 -5.22
CA ILE A 142 -36.45 -14.47 -5.14
C ILE A 142 -35.84 -13.84 -3.90
N ALA A 143 -35.33 -12.60 -4.03
CA ALA A 143 -34.91 -11.78 -2.90
C ALA A 143 -35.75 -10.48 -2.86
N VAL A 144 -36.03 -10.00 -1.65
CA VAL A 144 -36.89 -8.83 -1.44
C VAL A 144 -36.16 -7.81 -0.56
N VAL A 145 -36.03 -6.58 -1.06
CA VAL A 145 -35.38 -5.45 -0.35
C VAL A 145 -36.33 -4.24 -0.37
N PRO A 146 -37.40 -4.26 0.44
CA PRO A 146 -38.50 -3.30 0.38
C PRO A 146 -38.26 -2.05 1.27
N SER A 147 -37.02 -1.58 1.35
CA SER A 147 -36.60 -0.52 2.25
C SER A 147 -37.40 0.77 2.03
N ARG A 148 -37.90 1.35 3.12
CA ARG A 148 -38.42 2.74 3.15
C ARG A 148 -37.29 3.75 3.33
N TRP A 149 -36.22 3.31 3.99
CA TRP A 149 -35.06 4.14 4.17
C TRP A 149 -34.33 4.35 2.83
N GLU A 150 -33.91 5.55 2.58
CA GLU A 150 -33.10 5.89 1.41
C GLU A 150 -31.72 5.23 1.51
N GLU A 151 -31.60 4.06 0.93
CA GLU A 151 -30.34 3.29 0.94
C GLU A 151 -29.25 4.03 0.19
N PRO A 152 -28.06 4.21 0.76
CA PRO A 152 -26.93 4.80 0.05
C PRO A 152 -26.55 4.07 -1.24
N PHE A 153 -26.68 2.75 -1.26
CA PHE A 153 -26.46 1.91 -2.46
C PHE A 153 -27.30 0.64 -2.45
N GLY A 154 -27.30 -0.15 -1.37
CA GLY A 154 -28.06 -1.41 -1.29
C GLY A 154 -27.20 -2.64 -1.56
N ARG A 155 -26.22 -2.90 -0.71
CA ARG A 155 -25.34 -4.09 -0.83
C ARG A 155 -26.10 -5.41 -0.92
N VAL A 156 -27.18 -5.56 -0.15
CA VAL A 156 -27.99 -6.78 -0.15
C VAL A 156 -28.62 -7.03 -1.53
N ALA A 157 -29.11 -5.98 -2.19
CA ALA A 157 -29.68 -6.10 -3.53
C ALA A 157 -28.62 -6.52 -4.57
N LEU A 158 -27.40 -5.98 -4.46
CA LEU A 158 -26.28 -6.35 -5.31
C LEU A 158 -25.85 -7.81 -5.09
N GLU A 159 -25.74 -8.24 -3.84
CA GLU A 159 -25.37 -9.61 -3.45
C GLU A 159 -26.43 -10.64 -3.89
N ALA A 160 -27.70 -10.30 -3.76
CA ALA A 160 -28.82 -11.12 -4.23
C ALA A 160 -28.81 -11.26 -5.76
N ALA A 161 -28.58 -10.17 -6.49
CA ALA A 161 -28.45 -10.19 -7.95
C ALA A 161 -27.25 -11.05 -8.39
N ALA A 162 -26.09 -10.90 -7.73
CA ALA A 162 -24.89 -11.69 -8.00
C ALA A 162 -25.08 -13.18 -7.71
N SER A 163 -25.87 -13.52 -6.69
CA SER A 163 -26.30 -14.88 -6.37
C SER A 163 -27.34 -15.42 -7.36
N GLY A 164 -27.86 -14.57 -8.27
CA GLY A 164 -28.86 -14.95 -9.27
C GLY A 164 -30.27 -15.07 -8.70
N CYS A 165 -30.61 -14.28 -7.68
CA CYS A 165 -31.99 -14.11 -7.27
C CYS A 165 -32.72 -13.15 -8.24
N ALA A 166 -34.00 -13.38 -8.50
CA ALA A 166 -34.87 -12.34 -9.01
C ALA A 166 -35.14 -11.35 -7.87
N THR A 167 -34.49 -10.20 -7.90
CA THR A 167 -34.47 -9.27 -6.77
C THR A 167 -35.52 -8.18 -6.97
N ILE A 168 -36.42 -8.03 -6.00
CA ILE A 168 -37.45 -7.01 -5.94
C ILE A 168 -37.01 -5.95 -4.92
N THR A 169 -36.98 -4.67 -5.33
CA THR A 169 -36.53 -3.57 -4.48
C THR A 169 -37.53 -2.42 -4.48
N SER A 170 -37.48 -1.60 -3.46
CA SER A 170 -38.00 -0.22 -3.54
C SER A 170 -37.10 0.64 -4.41
N SER A 171 -37.63 1.69 -5.01
CA SER A 171 -36.84 2.65 -5.80
C SER A 171 -36.20 3.76 -4.94
N THR A 172 -35.93 3.48 -3.65
CA THR A 172 -35.45 4.49 -2.69
C THR A 172 -33.93 4.62 -2.68
N GLY A 173 -33.41 5.84 -2.66
CA GLY A 173 -31.97 6.09 -2.61
C GLY A 173 -31.20 5.55 -3.81
N GLY A 174 -30.03 4.95 -3.56
CA GLY A 174 -29.18 4.34 -4.58
C GLY A 174 -29.53 2.88 -4.92
N LEU A 175 -30.66 2.33 -4.45
CA LEU A 175 -31.04 0.94 -4.71
C LEU A 175 -31.17 0.63 -6.20
N SER A 176 -31.75 1.52 -6.98
CA SER A 176 -31.93 1.35 -8.44
C SER A 176 -30.60 1.30 -9.20
N GLU A 177 -29.53 1.79 -8.62
CA GLU A 177 -28.21 1.83 -9.23
C GLU A 177 -27.43 0.50 -9.10
N THR A 178 -27.88 -0.41 -8.23
CA THR A 178 -27.16 -1.66 -7.93
C THR A 178 -27.09 -2.64 -9.08
N ASN A 179 -28.18 -2.75 -9.85
CA ASN A 179 -28.25 -3.60 -11.04
C ASN A 179 -29.42 -3.18 -11.94
N ASN A 180 -29.27 -3.19 -13.26
CA ASN A 180 -30.29 -2.77 -14.22
C ASN A 180 -31.48 -3.73 -14.37
N TYR A 181 -31.34 -4.94 -13.86
CA TYR A 181 -32.35 -6.01 -13.99
C TYR A 181 -33.09 -6.31 -12.68
N LEU A 182 -33.02 -5.36 -11.72
CA LEU A 182 -33.86 -5.43 -10.53
C LEU A 182 -35.30 -5.07 -10.88
N ILE A 183 -36.24 -5.64 -10.13
CA ILE A 183 -37.64 -5.23 -10.18
C ILE A 183 -37.83 -4.08 -9.18
N ASN A 184 -37.70 -2.86 -9.68
CA ASN A 184 -37.87 -1.65 -8.87
C ASN A 184 -39.35 -1.29 -8.75
N ILE A 185 -39.86 -1.09 -7.55
CA ILE A 185 -41.24 -0.73 -7.28
C ILE A 185 -41.30 0.64 -6.61
N ASP A 186 -41.81 1.63 -7.36
CA ASP A 186 -42.06 2.95 -6.81
C ASP A 186 -43.18 2.93 -5.77
N LYS A 187 -42.95 3.64 -4.65
CA LYS A 187 -43.90 3.68 -3.50
C LYS A 187 -44.35 2.26 -3.14
N ILE A 188 -43.38 1.40 -2.84
CA ILE A 188 -43.61 0.00 -2.52
C ILE A 188 -44.58 -0.16 -1.32
N ASN A 189 -45.49 -1.10 -1.45
CA ASN A 189 -46.39 -1.55 -0.38
C ASN A 189 -46.64 -3.05 -0.51
N SER A 190 -47.29 -3.66 0.49
CA SER A 190 -47.52 -5.10 0.55
C SER A 190 -48.33 -5.63 -0.64
N LYS A 191 -49.33 -4.88 -1.15
CA LYS A 191 -50.15 -5.25 -2.31
C LYS A 191 -49.34 -5.31 -3.62
N LYS A 192 -48.48 -4.28 -3.86
CA LYS A 192 -47.58 -4.24 -5.00
C LYS A 192 -46.53 -5.35 -4.91
N LEU A 193 -45.95 -5.55 -3.73
CA LEU A 193 -44.96 -6.60 -3.49
C LEU A 193 -45.54 -7.98 -3.74
N TYR A 194 -46.71 -8.29 -3.16
CA TYR A 194 -47.44 -9.54 -3.41
C TYR A 194 -47.67 -9.80 -4.89
N LYS A 195 -48.19 -8.81 -5.65
CA LYS A 195 -48.44 -8.94 -7.10
C LYS A 195 -47.16 -9.28 -7.87
N ASN A 196 -46.05 -8.66 -7.54
CA ASN A 196 -44.78 -8.91 -8.23
C ASN A 196 -44.21 -10.30 -7.89
N ILE A 197 -44.25 -10.72 -6.62
CA ILE A 197 -43.83 -12.07 -6.22
C ILE A 197 -44.71 -13.12 -6.93
N LYS A 198 -46.03 -12.97 -6.88
CA LYS A 198 -46.98 -13.87 -7.54
C LYS A 198 -46.72 -13.98 -9.05
N SER A 199 -46.47 -12.85 -9.75
CA SER A 199 -46.13 -12.84 -11.16
C SER A 199 -44.86 -13.64 -11.48
N LEU A 200 -43.84 -13.62 -10.57
CA LEU A 200 -42.62 -14.40 -10.78
C LEU A 200 -42.83 -15.89 -10.50
N ILE A 201 -43.64 -16.23 -9.52
CA ILE A 201 -43.98 -17.62 -9.19
C ILE A 201 -44.73 -18.28 -10.36
N LEU A 202 -45.75 -17.61 -10.90
CA LEU A 202 -46.59 -18.10 -11.99
C LEU A 202 -45.86 -18.13 -13.33
N ASN A 203 -44.91 -17.23 -13.55
CA ASN A 203 -44.16 -17.15 -14.80
C ASN A 203 -42.68 -17.52 -14.61
N LYS A 204 -42.41 -18.82 -14.61
CA LYS A 204 -41.06 -19.38 -14.46
C LYS A 204 -40.06 -18.90 -15.51
N THR A 205 -40.53 -18.67 -16.75
CA THR A 205 -39.69 -18.15 -17.85
C THR A 205 -39.21 -16.74 -17.53
N LYS A 206 -40.11 -15.86 -17.08
CA LYS A 206 -39.78 -14.49 -16.62
C LYS A 206 -38.83 -14.54 -15.45
N LEU A 207 -39.09 -15.40 -14.44
CA LEU A 207 -38.25 -15.59 -13.27
C LEU A 207 -36.80 -15.95 -13.69
N LYS A 208 -36.64 -16.99 -14.52
CA LYS A 208 -35.32 -17.45 -14.97
C LYS A 208 -34.60 -16.40 -15.84
N LYS A 209 -35.36 -15.68 -16.68
CA LYS A 209 -34.78 -14.58 -17.48
C LYS A 209 -34.19 -13.49 -16.59
N ILE A 210 -34.93 -13.01 -15.59
CA ILE A 210 -34.46 -11.97 -14.66
C ILE A 210 -33.24 -12.46 -13.85
N GLN A 211 -33.28 -13.68 -13.33
CA GLN A 211 -32.17 -14.29 -12.59
C GLN A 211 -30.87 -14.33 -13.42
N ASN A 212 -30.97 -14.78 -14.67
CA ASN A 212 -29.80 -14.88 -15.55
C ASN A 212 -29.25 -13.49 -15.91
N LEU A 213 -30.14 -12.55 -16.29
CA LEU A 213 -29.75 -11.19 -16.63
C LEU A 213 -29.12 -10.44 -15.45
N SER A 214 -29.73 -10.50 -14.27
CA SER A 214 -29.17 -9.89 -13.05
C SER A 214 -27.78 -10.42 -12.73
N ARG A 215 -27.58 -11.74 -12.82
CA ARG A 215 -26.30 -12.39 -12.53
C ARG A 215 -25.22 -12.10 -13.58
N GLN A 216 -25.58 -12.07 -14.88
CA GLN A 216 -24.61 -11.79 -15.95
C GLN A 216 -24.16 -10.34 -15.95
N ASN A 217 -25.04 -9.43 -15.56
CA ASN A 217 -24.82 -7.99 -15.60
C ASN A 217 -24.48 -7.38 -14.24
N VAL A 218 -23.81 -8.14 -13.36
CA VAL A 218 -23.19 -7.56 -12.16
C VAL A 218 -22.08 -6.62 -12.60
N ARG A 219 -22.36 -5.32 -12.56
CA ARG A 219 -21.52 -4.25 -13.13
C ARG A 219 -20.16 -4.12 -12.48
N HIS A 220 -20.07 -4.49 -11.21
CA HIS A 220 -18.98 -4.01 -10.37
C HIS A 220 -18.12 -5.18 -9.93
N LYS A 221 -17.00 -5.37 -10.66
CA LYS A 221 -15.98 -6.37 -10.33
C LYS A 221 -14.92 -5.70 -9.45
N ILE A 222 -14.50 -6.38 -8.39
CA ILE A 222 -13.44 -5.88 -7.48
C ILE A 222 -12.19 -5.46 -8.25
N SER A 223 -11.77 -6.26 -9.24
CA SER A 223 -10.58 -5.96 -10.05
C SER A 223 -10.69 -4.69 -10.90
N ILE A 224 -11.90 -4.26 -11.25
CA ILE A 224 -12.12 -3.00 -11.98
C ILE A 224 -12.02 -1.82 -11.01
N ASN A 225 -12.68 -1.92 -9.86
CA ASN A 225 -12.67 -0.86 -8.85
C ASN A 225 -11.27 -0.60 -8.32
N THR A 226 -10.47 -1.64 -8.05
CA THR A 226 -9.06 -1.47 -7.64
C THR A 226 -8.24 -0.75 -8.68
N LYS A 227 -8.37 -1.10 -9.97
CA LYS A 227 -7.66 -0.40 -11.05
C LYS A 227 -8.03 1.08 -11.16
N VAL A 228 -9.31 1.42 -10.98
CA VAL A 228 -9.79 2.82 -11.00
C VAL A 228 -9.19 3.59 -9.83
N ILE A 229 -9.19 3.03 -8.62
CA ILE A 229 -8.59 3.66 -7.43
C ILE A 229 -7.09 3.83 -7.60
N ASP A 230 -6.37 2.84 -8.12
CA ASP A 230 -4.93 2.93 -8.38
C ASP A 230 -4.61 3.97 -9.45
N SER A 231 -5.41 4.08 -10.50
CA SER A 231 -5.29 5.13 -11.51
C SER A 231 -5.50 6.53 -10.91
N MET A 232 -6.49 6.70 -10.03
CA MET A 232 -6.69 7.97 -9.32
C MET A 232 -5.50 8.32 -8.44
N ARG A 233 -4.97 7.35 -7.68
CA ARG A 233 -3.78 7.56 -6.86
C ARG A 233 -2.59 8.00 -7.71
N GLY A 234 -2.39 7.35 -8.87
CA GLY A 234 -1.36 7.72 -9.83
C GLY A 234 -1.55 9.12 -10.42
N SER A 235 -2.78 9.60 -10.59
CA SER A 235 -3.05 10.96 -11.10
C SER A 235 -2.79 12.05 -10.05
N ILE A 236 -2.99 11.74 -8.77
CA ILE A 236 -2.70 12.66 -7.66
C ILE A 236 -1.19 12.71 -7.36
N PHE A 237 -0.51 11.56 -7.50
CA PHE A 237 0.92 11.42 -7.29
C PHE A 237 1.61 10.85 -8.55
N PRO A 238 1.67 11.61 -9.65
CA PRO A 238 2.18 11.10 -10.93
C PRO A 238 3.65 10.62 -10.85
N LYS A 239 4.43 11.10 -9.88
CA LYS A 239 5.81 10.64 -9.62
C LYS A 239 5.89 9.23 -9.01
N TYR A 240 4.78 8.67 -8.55
CA TYR A 240 4.70 7.35 -7.92
C TYR A 240 3.83 6.36 -8.70
N GLN A 241 3.78 6.48 -10.03
CA GLN A 241 3.34 5.34 -10.83
C GLN A 241 4.35 4.21 -10.60
N LEU A 242 4.04 3.34 -9.65
CA LEU A 242 4.63 2.02 -9.60
C LEU A 242 4.26 1.35 -10.92
N ASN A 243 5.20 1.34 -11.85
CA ASN A 243 5.15 0.42 -12.97
C ASN A 243 5.23 -0.97 -12.35
N LEU A 244 4.09 -1.52 -12.00
CA LEU A 244 3.99 -2.91 -11.58
C LEU A 244 4.56 -3.72 -12.74
N LEU A 245 5.77 -4.20 -12.56
CA LEU A 245 6.38 -5.13 -13.50
C LEU A 245 5.38 -6.26 -13.69
N ARG A 246 5.06 -6.57 -14.93
CA ARG A 246 4.06 -7.61 -15.27
C ARG A 246 4.48 -8.98 -14.75
N LYS A 247 5.79 -9.17 -14.49
CA LYS A 247 6.38 -10.43 -13.99
C LYS A 247 6.84 -10.23 -12.54
N ARG A 248 6.38 -11.08 -11.63
CA ARG A 248 6.92 -11.24 -10.29
C ARG A 248 8.27 -11.91 -10.37
N LEU A 249 9.31 -11.27 -9.86
CA LEU A 249 10.68 -11.79 -9.86
C LEU A 249 11.01 -12.44 -8.52
N LYS A 250 11.83 -13.48 -8.57
CA LYS A 250 12.54 -14.05 -7.43
C LYS A 250 13.88 -13.32 -7.29
N ILE A 251 14.11 -12.68 -6.17
CA ILE A 251 15.30 -11.85 -5.94
C ILE A 251 16.08 -12.37 -4.74
N ILE A 252 17.36 -12.64 -4.89
CA ILE A 252 18.27 -12.75 -3.75
C ILE A 252 18.88 -11.38 -3.51
N ASN A 253 18.64 -10.82 -2.31
CA ASN A 253 19.18 -9.54 -1.86
C ASN A 253 20.26 -9.77 -0.80
N LEU A 254 21.53 -9.63 -1.22
CA LEU A 254 22.68 -9.92 -0.38
C LEU A 254 23.34 -8.64 0.12
N PHE A 255 23.14 -8.33 1.40
CA PHE A 255 23.71 -7.18 2.10
C PHE A 255 24.02 -7.53 3.55
N ASN A 256 24.81 -6.68 4.22
CA ASN A 256 24.99 -6.80 5.65
C ASN A 256 23.69 -6.41 6.39
N GLN A 257 23.05 -7.35 7.08
CA GLN A 257 21.80 -7.15 7.82
C GLN A 257 22.03 -6.73 9.28
N GLY A 258 23.28 -6.77 9.77
CA GLY A 258 23.66 -6.25 11.09
C GLY A 258 23.17 -7.07 12.29
N GLN A 259 22.97 -8.38 12.13
CA GLN A 259 22.51 -9.28 13.19
C GLN A 259 23.43 -9.23 14.43
N LYS A 260 24.74 -9.19 14.22
CA LYS A 260 25.75 -9.13 15.31
C LYS A 260 25.62 -7.92 16.24
N SER A 261 24.89 -6.91 15.82
CA SER A 261 24.61 -5.69 16.59
C SER A 261 23.17 -5.65 17.08
N ASN A 262 22.57 -6.79 17.34
CA ASN A 262 21.17 -6.95 17.75
C ASN A 262 20.20 -6.22 16.82
N TYR A 263 20.47 -6.32 15.51
CA TYR A 263 19.67 -5.69 14.46
C TYR A 263 19.49 -4.16 14.55
N ARG A 264 20.28 -3.47 15.38
CA ARG A 264 20.12 -2.00 15.57
C ARG A 264 20.26 -1.17 14.28
N LEU A 265 20.94 -1.71 13.25
CA LEU A 265 21.10 -1.06 11.95
C LEU A 265 20.13 -1.60 10.89
N TYR A 266 19.35 -2.63 11.21
CA TYR A 266 18.56 -3.37 10.25
C TYR A 266 17.58 -2.47 9.46
N ASN A 267 16.72 -1.74 10.16
CA ASN A 267 15.69 -0.91 9.53
C ASN A 267 16.25 0.29 8.76
N ILE A 268 17.45 0.75 9.10
CA ILE A 268 18.10 1.90 8.41
C ILE A 268 19.14 1.46 7.39
N SER A 269 19.39 0.16 7.25
CA SER A 269 20.35 -0.37 6.29
C SER A 269 19.82 -0.29 4.86
N LEU A 270 20.71 -0.06 3.90
CA LEU A 270 20.35 -0.08 2.49
C LEU A 270 19.81 -1.43 2.05
N GLY A 271 20.38 -2.52 2.55
CA GLY A 271 19.89 -3.87 2.26
C GLY A 271 18.42 -4.01 2.57
N LYS A 272 17.98 -3.52 3.75
CA LYS A 272 16.55 -3.57 4.14
C LYS A 272 15.68 -2.63 3.30
N LYS A 273 16.17 -1.46 2.96
CA LYS A 273 15.46 -0.53 2.07
C LYS A 273 15.19 -1.16 0.70
N PHE A 274 16.19 -1.83 0.12
CA PHE A 274 16.01 -2.58 -1.13
C PHE A 274 15.02 -3.74 -0.98
N THR A 275 15.13 -4.53 0.08
CA THR A 275 14.14 -5.60 0.36
C THR A 275 12.72 -5.04 0.39
N ASN A 276 12.49 -3.99 1.16
CA ASN A 276 11.17 -3.36 1.27
C ASN A 276 10.68 -2.85 -0.09
N GLY A 277 11.55 -2.21 -0.85
CA GLY A 277 11.24 -1.72 -2.20
C GLY A 277 10.86 -2.84 -3.17
N PHE A 278 11.62 -3.93 -3.20
CA PHE A 278 11.32 -5.09 -4.03
C PHE A 278 10.00 -5.76 -3.63
N ILE A 279 9.74 -5.95 -2.33
CA ILE A 279 8.48 -6.53 -1.84
C ILE A 279 7.28 -5.64 -2.23
N ARG A 280 7.41 -4.32 -2.10
CA ARG A 280 6.35 -3.37 -2.51
C ARG A 280 6.09 -3.39 -4.02
N ASN A 281 7.11 -3.72 -4.81
CA ASN A 281 6.96 -3.95 -6.25
C ASN A 281 6.48 -5.37 -6.58
N ASN A 282 5.96 -6.10 -5.59
CA ASN A 282 5.38 -7.43 -5.76
C ASN A 282 6.39 -8.52 -6.17
N HIS A 283 7.65 -8.40 -5.73
CA HIS A 283 8.67 -9.43 -5.94
C HIS A 283 8.82 -10.34 -4.72
N ASP A 284 9.31 -11.56 -4.95
CA ASP A 284 9.75 -12.48 -3.90
C ASP A 284 11.20 -12.17 -3.55
N VAL A 285 11.48 -11.92 -2.26
CA VAL A 285 12.83 -11.52 -1.84
C VAL A 285 13.36 -12.46 -0.77
N LEU A 286 14.51 -13.05 -1.03
CA LEU A 286 15.31 -13.78 -0.06
C LEU A 286 16.49 -12.92 0.40
N GLU A 287 16.50 -12.54 1.67
CA GLU A 287 17.61 -11.79 2.28
C GLU A 287 18.74 -12.72 2.69
N ILE A 288 19.97 -12.37 2.31
CA ILE A 288 21.20 -13.06 2.75
C ILE A 288 22.15 -12.03 3.34
N SER A 289 22.73 -12.32 4.51
CA SER A 289 23.76 -11.50 5.14
C SER A 289 25.10 -12.24 5.13
N ASP A 290 26.04 -11.79 4.32
CA ASP A 290 27.38 -12.36 4.22
C ASP A 290 28.17 -12.27 5.53
N ARG A 291 28.19 -11.08 6.11
CA ARG A 291 28.99 -10.80 7.32
C ARG A 291 28.45 -11.51 8.55
N ASP A 292 27.13 -11.55 8.69
CA ASP A 292 26.50 -12.21 9.83
C ASP A 292 26.67 -13.73 9.73
N TYR A 293 26.51 -14.32 8.52
CA TYR A 293 26.76 -15.74 8.29
C TYR A 293 28.21 -16.13 8.63
N ILE A 294 29.19 -15.40 8.08
CA ILE A 294 30.60 -15.64 8.29
C ILE A 294 30.96 -15.54 9.79
N GLN A 295 30.34 -14.60 10.50
CA GLN A 295 30.60 -14.41 11.91
C GLN A 295 29.97 -15.49 12.80
N ASN A 296 28.73 -15.88 12.51
CA ASN A 296 28.01 -16.90 13.29
C ASN A 296 28.60 -18.29 13.14
N LYS A 297 29.31 -18.57 12.04
CA LYS A 297 30.01 -19.83 11.79
C LYS A 297 31.46 -19.83 12.28
N ARG A 298 31.94 -18.80 13.00
CA ARG A 298 33.28 -18.81 13.57
C ARG A 298 33.42 -19.94 14.59
N SER A 299 34.30 -20.87 14.31
CA SER A 299 34.74 -21.91 15.23
C SER A 299 36.21 -21.71 15.55
N ILE A 300 36.60 -21.91 16.80
CA ILE A 300 37.98 -21.86 17.24
C ILE A 300 38.85 -22.95 16.56
N PHE A 301 38.19 -24.05 16.17
CA PHE A 301 38.86 -25.23 15.55
C PHE A 301 38.88 -25.21 14.02
N ASN A 302 38.23 -24.27 13.37
CA ASN A 302 38.09 -24.25 11.91
C ASN A 302 38.61 -22.93 11.32
N LEU A 303 39.91 -22.79 11.24
CA LEU A 303 40.61 -21.59 10.73
C LEU A 303 40.45 -21.42 9.20
N LYS A 304 40.04 -22.47 8.52
CA LYS A 304 39.90 -22.42 7.07
C LYS A 304 38.51 -22.04 6.69
N SER A 305 37.99 -20.96 6.81
CA SER A 305 37.00 -20.93 5.83
C SER A 305 35.53 -20.65 6.18
N ASN A 306 35.28 -19.86 7.13
CA ASN A 306 33.91 -19.30 7.21
C ASN A 306 33.51 -18.61 5.90
N LYS A 307 34.51 -18.08 5.18
CA LYS A 307 34.27 -17.55 3.83
C LYS A 307 33.93 -18.64 2.84
N GLN A 308 34.63 -19.80 2.86
CA GLN A 308 34.32 -20.92 1.98
C GLN A 308 32.96 -21.54 2.30
N LEU A 309 32.65 -21.70 3.60
CA LEU A 309 31.33 -22.17 4.01
C LEU A 309 30.21 -21.22 3.54
N PHE A 310 30.49 -19.93 3.52
CA PHE A 310 29.56 -18.94 2.99
C PHE A 310 29.39 -19.10 1.45
N GLN A 311 30.50 -19.32 0.68
CA GLN A 311 30.39 -19.56 -0.76
C GLN A 311 29.48 -20.79 -1.05
N ASN A 312 29.74 -21.89 -0.36
CA ASN A 312 28.97 -23.12 -0.52
C ASN A 312 27.48 -22.91 -0.18
N HIS A 313 27.22 -22.24 0.93
CA HIS A 313 25.86 -21.89 1.33
C HIS A 313 25.17 -21.00 0.30
N LEU A 314 25.86 -20.01 -0.24
CA LEU A 314 25.33 -19.12 -1.27
C LEU A 314 24.99 -19.91 -2.55
N ILE A 315 25.87 -20.79 -3.00
CA ILE A 315 25.67 -21.60 -4.19
C ILE A 315 24.45 -22.52 -4.02
N GLU A 316 24.35 -23.24 -2.90
CA GLU A 316 23.21 -24.13 -2.63
C GLU A 316 21.90 -23.36 -2.46
N THR A 317 21.93 -22.23 -1.76
CA THR A 317 20.75 -21.35 -1.62
C THR A 317 20.31 -20.84 -2.98
N PHE A 318 21.23 -20.38 -3.81
CA PHE A 318 20.95 -19.89 -5.15
C PHE A 318 20.34 -20.99 -6.04
N LYS A 319 20.90 -22.19 -6.03
CA LYS A 319 20.40 -23.35 -6.76
C LYS A 319 18.96 -23.69 -6.35
N ASN A 320 18.69 -23.76 -5.04
CA ASN A 320 17.38 -24.14 -4.51
C ASN A 320 16.32 -23.04 -4.73
N TYR A 321 16.70 -21.77 -4.58
CA TYR A 321 15.78 -20.65 -4.76
C TYR A 321 15.56 -20.31 -6.24
N ASN A 322 16.58 -20.51 -7.09
CA ASN A 322 16.59 -20.21 -8.52
C ASN A 322 16.09 -18.79 -8.83
N PRO A 323 16.86 -17.74 -8.47
CA PRO A 323 16.44 -16.35 -8.61
C PRO A 323 16.46 -15.87 -10.07
N ASP A 324 15.60 -14.89 -10.39
CA ASP A 324 15.68 -14.09 -11.63
C ASP A 324 16.72 -12.96 -11.50
N LEU A 325 16.92 -12.44 -10.27
CA LEU A 325 17.89 -11.37 -9.97
C LEU A 325 18.71 -11.73 -8.73
N PHE A 326 20.02 -11.67 -8.87
CA PHE A 326 20.96 -11.67 -7.75
C PHE A 326 21.51 -10.27 -7.55
N PHE A 327 21.09 -9.62 -6.47
CA PHE A 327 21.42 -8.24 -6.16
C PHE A 327 22.26 -8.17 -4.88
N PHE A 328 23.44 -7.57 -4.95
CA PHE A 328 24.34 -7.50 -3.80
C PHE A 328 24.99 -6.13 -3.64
N GLY A 329 25.32 -5.77 -2.41
CA GLY A 329 26.00 -4.52 -2.13
C GLY A 329 26.91 -4.56 -0.92
N HIS A 330 27.93 -3.71 -0.93
CA HIS A 330 28.92 -3.57 0.14
C HIS A 330 29.56 -4.86 0.63
N THR A 331 29.72 -5.83 -0.26
CA THR A 331 30.40 -7.09 0.06
C THR A 331 31.67 -7.24 -0.75
N ASN A 332 32.68 -7.83 -0.13
CA ASN A 332 33.88 -8.34 -0.76
C ASN A 332 34.09 -9.81 -0.36
N ASN A 333 33.04 -10.48 0.07
CA ASN A 333 33.07 -11.85 0.55
C ASN A 333 32.65 -12.87 -0.52
N ILE A 334 32.18 -12.41 -1.67
CA ILE A 334 31.86 -13.29 -2.80
C ILE A 334 33.13 -13.48 -3.64
N SER A 335 33.50 -14.71 -3.93
CA SER A 335 34.62 -14.99 -4.85
C SER A 335 34.17 -14.87 -6.32
N ILE A 336 35.12 -14.58 -7.19
CA ILE A 336 34.88 -14.55 -8.64
C ILE A 336 34.36 -15.91 -9.10
N SER A 337 35.00 -17.00 -8.68
CA SER A 337 34.58 -18.37 -9.01
C SER A 337 33.15 -18.68 -8.56
N THR A 338 32.73 -18.10 -7.43
CA THR A 338 31.33 -18.24 -6.99
C THR A 338 30.37 -17.56 -7.95
N LEU A 339 30.63 -16.34 -8.39
CA LEU A 339 29.77 -15.65 -9.36
C LEU A 339 29.67 -16.43 -10.69
N ASP A 340 30.78 -16.96 -11.18
CA ASP A 340 30.80 -17.79 -12.38
C ASP A 340 29.98 -19.07 -12.19
N GLU A 341 30.06 -19.67 -11.01
CA GLU A 341 29.24 -20.83 -10.67
C GLU A 341 27.75 -20.50 -10.59
N LEU A 342 27.36 -19.39 -9.94
CA LEU A 342 25.97 -18.93 -9.92
C LEU A 342 25.41 -18.76 -11.33
N ARG A 343 26.18 -18.12 -12.21
CA ARG A 343 25.78 -17.92 -13.60
C ARG A 343 25.70 -19.26 -14.39
N SER A 344 26.55 -20.23 -14.07
CA SER A 344 26.46 -21.56 -14.67
C SER A 344 25.19 -22.32 -14.27
N LYS A 345 24.70 -22.12 -13.02
CA LYS A 345 23.46 -22.76 -12.51
C LYS A 345 22.21 -22.14 -13.12
N ASN A 346 22.22 -20.83 -13.40
CA ASN A 346 21.13 -20.15 -14.08
C ASN A 346 21.71 -19.15 -15.09
N LYS A 347 21.69 -19.49 -16.37
CA LYS A 347 22.23 -18.65 -17.45
C LYS A 347 21.45 -17.36 -17.67
N ASN A 348 20.19 -17.30 -17.24
CA ASN A 348 19.31 -16.18 -17.43
C ASN A 348 19.27 -15.23 -16.22
N VAL A 349 19.99 -15.54 -15.14
CA VAL A 349 20.02 -14.68 -13.96
C VAL A 349 20.66 -13.32 -14.28
N ILE A 350 20.04 -12.26 -13.85
CA ILE A 350 20.64 -10.93 -13.85
C ILE A 350 21.45 -10.77 -12.56
N ILE A 351 22.72 -10.46 -12.67
CA ILE A 351 23.60 -10.20 -11.53
C ILE A 351 23.89 -8.71 -11.46
N SER A 352 23.57 -8.06 -10.35
CA SER A 352 23.77 -6.63 -10.19
C SER A 352 24.42 -6.30 -8.85
N GLN A 353 25.37 -5.35 -8.86
CA GLN A 353 25.95 -4.84 -7.63
C GLN A 353 25.54 -3.38 -7.36
N TRP A 354 25.51 -3.03 -6.08
CA TRP A 354 25.25 -1.68 -5.59
C TRP A 354 26.44 -1.14 -4.80
N ASN A 355 26.76 0.13 -5.02
CA ASN A 355 27.76 0.84 -4.22
C ASN A 355 27.38 2.30 -4.04
N GLU A 356 27.22 2.75 -2.79
CA GLU A 356 26.95 4.15 -2.45
C GLU A 356 28.18 4.91 -1.94
N ASP A 357 29.32 4.27 -1.79
CA ASP A 357 30.53 4.97 -1.39
C ASP A 357 31.13 5.80 -2.55
N PRO A 358 31.82 6.92 -2.26
CA PRO A 358 32.40 7.74 -3.31
C PRO A 358 33.45 6.97 -4.11
N LEU A 359 33.32 7.00 -5.44
CA LEU A 359 34.15 6.26 -6.39
C LEU A 359 34.97 7.21 -7.29
N MET A 360 35.73 8.12 -6.67
CA MET A 360 36.55 9.11 -7.38
C MET A 360 38.01 8.65 -7.43
N PRO A 361 38.57 8.31 -8.61
CA PRO A 361 39.92 7.77 -8.75
C PRO A 361 41.01 8.66 -8.15
N ASP A 362 40.84 9.97 -8.26
CA ASP A 362 41.82 10.96 -7.85
C ASP A 362 41.82 11.23 -6.33
N LEU A 363 40.84 10.73 -5.62
CA LEU A 363 40.71 10.93 -4.18
C LEU A 363 41.25 9.73 -3.41
N LYS A 364 42.28 9.95 -2.60
CA LYS A 364 42.94 8.92 -1.79
C LYS A 364 41.99 8.08 -0.97
N PHE A 365 40.94 8.67 -0.39
CA PHE A 365 39.97 7.93 0.42
C PHE A 365 39.02 7.05 -0.42
N SER A 366 38.84 7.33 -1.71
CA SER A 366 38.02 6.55 -2.63
C SER A 366 38.75 5.34 -3.22
N LYS A 367 40.09 5.33 -3.17
CA LYS A 367 40.90 4.27 -3.80
C LYS A 367 40.46 2.88 -3.33
N LYS A 368 40.31 2.68 -2.03
CA LYS A 368 39.86 1.41 -1.45
C LYS A 368 38.45 1.01 -1.88
N ASN A 369 37.55 1.98 -2.06
CA ASN A 369 36.18 1.71 -2.53
C ASN A 369 36.22 1.20 -3.98
N ILE A 370 37.06 1.79 -4.82
CA ILE A 370 37.24 1.35 -6.20
C ILE A 370 37.87 -0.04 -6.25
N GLU A 371 38.89 -0.32 -5.44
CA GLU A 371 39.50 -1.65 -5.32
C GLU A 371 38.48 -2.72 -4.92
N ASN A 372 37.53 -2.38 -4.05
CA ASN A 372 36.49 -3.32 -3.62
C ASN A 372 35.48 -3.69 -4.73
N ILE A 373 35.16 -2.77 -5.65
CA ILE A 373 34.20 -3.04 -6.74
C ILE A 373 34.88 -3.58 -8.00
N GLN A 374 36.15 -3.28 -8.20
CA GLN A 374 36.90 -3.58 -9.42
C GLN A 374 36.81 -5.06 -9.85
N PRO A 375 36.92 -6.07 -8.96
CA PRO A 375 36.87 -7.47 -9.35
C PRO A 375 35.54 -7.89 -9.97
N TYR A 376 34.46 -7.17 -9.68
CA TYR A 376 33.10 -7.52 -10.10
C TYR A 376 32.64 -6.77 -11.34
N VAL A 377 33.31 -5.66 -11.72
CA VAL A 377 32.82 -4.73 -12.76
C VAL A 377 32.49 -5.42 -14.08
N SER A 378 33.31 -6.37 -14.53
CA SER A 378 33.11 -7.09 -15.79
C SER A 378 32.25 -8.34 -15.67
N LEU A 379 31.98 -8.80 -14.44
CA LEU A 379 31.27 -10.04 -14.16
C LEU A 379 29.77 -9.85 -13.92
N VAL A 380 29.36 -8.61 -13.63
CA VAL A 380 27.96 -8.27 -13.37
C VAL A 380 27.31 -7.58 -14.57
N ASP A 381 25.99 -7.75 -14.71
CA ASP A 381 25.23 -7.12 -15.78
C ASP A 381 25.08 -5.61 -15.55
N HIS A 382 24.91 -5.21 -14.27
CA HIS A 382 24.75 -3.80 -13.90
C HIS A 382 25.55 -3.44 -12.65
N ASN A 383 26.23 -2.31 -12.72
CA ASN A 383 26.88 -1.66 -11.60
C ASN A 383 26.09 -0.40 -11.24
N PHE A 384 25.27 -0.46 -10.19
CA PHE A 384 24.54 0.70 -9.69
C PHE A 384 25.38 1.48 -8.70
N ILE A 385 25.60 2.77 -8.99
CA ILE A 385 26.45 3.66 -8.23
C ILE A 385 25.78 5.00 -8.00
N THR A 386 26.19 5.71 -6.94
CA THR A 386 25.72 7.07 -6.62
C THR A 386 26.72 8.15 -7.00
N THR A 387 27.89 7.80 -7.51
CA THR A 387 28.88 8.72 -8.05
C THR A 387 28.65 8.91 -9.57
N ASP A 388 29.04 10.04 -10.13
CA ASP A 388 28.94 10.28 -11.58
C ASP A 388 29.59 9.13 -12.38
N PRO A 389 28.83 8.38 -13.17
CA PRO A 389 29.33 7.18 -13.84
C PRO A 389 30.35 7.46 -14.93
N SER A 390 30.37 8.68 -15.50
CA SER A 390 31.27 9.03 -16.61
C SER A 390 32.73 8.78 -16.29
N ILE A 391 33.14 9.05 -15.06
CA ILE A 391 34.52 8.88 -14.59
C ILE A 391 34.91 7.39 -14.57
N LEU A 392 34.01 6.52 -14.14
CA LEU A 392 34.26 5.07 -14.00
C LEU A 392 34.13 4.35 -15.35
N ILE A 393 33.22 4.79 -16.22
CA ILE A 393 33.10 4.27 -17.59
C ILE A 393 34.43 4.41 -18.32
N ASN A 394 35.07 5.58 -18.24
CA ASN A 394 36.37 5.84 -18.85
C ASN A 394 37.49 4.99 -18.23
N LYS A 395 37.52 4.88 -16.89
CA LYS A 395 38.52 4.10 -16.16
C LYS A 395 38.45 2.61 -16.47
N PHE A 396 37.26 2.03 -16.45
CA PHE A 396 37.05 0.58 -16.62
C PHE A 396 36.71 0.16 -18.06
N LYS A 397 36.56 1.13 -18.98
CA LYS A 397 36.11 0.89 -20.36
C LYS A 397 34.85 0.04 -20.44
N SER A 398 33.95 0.19 -19.46
CA SER A 398 32.72 -0.57 -19.31
C SER A 398 31.51 0.33 -19.34
N LYS A 399 30.45 -0.09 -20.07
CA LYS A 399 29.17 0.64 -20.18
C LYS A 399 28.11 0.16 -19.18
N ASN A 400 28.43 -0.78 -18.32
CA ASN A 400 27.47 -1.38 -17.38
C ASN A 400 27.29 -0.56 -16.07
N PHE A 401 27.94 0.59 -15.95
CA PHE A 401 27.71 1.52 -14.86
C PHE A 401 26.41 2.30 -15.06
N LYS A 402 25.56 2.28 -14.05
CA LYS A 402 24.30 3.03 -14.00
C LYS A 402 24.31 3.95 -12.79
N PHE A 403 24.08 5.23 -13.02
CA PHE A 403 23.86 6.16 -11.93
C PHE A 403 22.47 5.89 -11.31
N PHE A 404 22.43 5.85 -10.00
CA PHE A 404 21.20 5.68 -9.27
C PHE A 404 21.23 6.59 -8.03
N PHE A 405 20.32 7.53 -7.98
CA PHE A 405 20.16 8.36 -6.79
C PHE A 405 19.78 7.47 -5.60
N ILE A 406 20.34 7.75 -4.42
CA ILE A 406 20.10 6.95 -3.23
C ILE A 406 18.59 6.80 -3.00
N PRO A 407 18.07 5.56 -2.90
CA PRO A 407 16.65 5.33 -2.75
C PRO A 407 16.14 5.96 -1.45
N VAL A 408 15.01 6.64 -1.55
CA VAL A 408 14.29 7.16 -0.40
C VAL A 408 13.85 6.01 0.49
N ASP A 409 13.88 6.19 1.80
CA ASP A 409 13.36 5.21 2.73
C ASP A 409 11.86 5.01 2.48
N SER A 410 11.49 3.77 2.25
CA SER A 410 10.10 3.41 1.97
C SER A 410 9.30 3.09 3.24
N ASN A 411 9.85 3.33 4.43
CA ASN A 411 9.12 3.14 5.68
C ASN A 411 8.04 4.19 5.82
N ILE A 412 6.80 3.74 5.68
CA ILE A 412 5.61 4.60 5.76
C ILE A 412 5.44 5.17 7.17
N GLU A 413 5.90 4.46 8.20
CA GLU A 413 5.82 4.91 9.58
C GLU A 413 6.49 6.26 9.82
N CYS A 414 7.50 6.58 9.01
CA CYS A 414 8.21 7.84 9.08
C CYS A 414 7.44 9.02 8.50
N PHE A 415 6.37 8.78 7.71
CA PHE A 415 5.57 9.84 7.10
C PHE A 415 4.38 10.33 7.93
N ASN A 416 4.21 9.85 9.14
CA ASN A 416 3.19 10.36 10.07
C ASN A 416 3.55 11.74 10.68
N VAL A 417 4.37 12.51 9.96
CA VAL A 417 4.87 13.84 10.40
C VAL A 417 3.76 14.88 10.48
N TYR A 418 2.65 14.68 9.77
CA TYR A 418 1.60 15.68 9.65
C TYR A 418 0.85 15.98 10.95
N ASP A 419 0.84 15.04 11.88
CA ASP A 419 0.16 15.18 13.18
C ASP A 419 1.12 15.53 14.32
N LEU A 420 2.42 15.63 14.06
CA LEU A 420 3.44 15.90 15.05
C LEU A 420 3.84 17.38 15.02
N GLN A 421 4.03 17.95 16.20
CA GLN A 421 4.67 19.25 16.37
C GLN A 421 6.15 19.01 16.69
N PRO A 422 7.07 19.09 15.70
CA PRO A 422 8.47 18.78 15.92
C PRO A 422 9.08 19.76 16.92
N GLU A 423 9.76 19.23 17.93
CA GLU A 423 10.38 20.01 19.00
C GLU A 423 11.69 20.66 18.58
N ASN A 424 12.40 20.05 17.59
CA ASN A 424 13.68 20.51 17.10
C ASN A 424 13.55 21.22 15.77
N ASP A 425 14.37 22.24 15.55
CA ASP A 425 14.37 22.94 14.28
C ASP A 425 15.25 22.24 13.25
N ILE A 426 16.43 21.73 13.65
CA ILE A 426 17.38 21.17 12.70
C ILE A 426 18.04 19.89 13.22
N PHE A 427 18.02 18.86 12.40
CA PHE A 427 18.60 17.55 12.64
C PHE A 427 19.90 17.31 11.89
N TYR A 428 20.86 16.68 12.54
CA TYR A 428 22.02 16.08 11.90
C TYR A 428 22.52 14.87 12.69
N ALA A 429 22.87 13.78 12.00
CA ALA A 429 23.47 12.61 12.62
C ALA A 429 24.75 12.20 11.91
N MET A 430 25.76 11.88 12.69
CA MET A 430 27.03 11.33 12.23
C MET A 430 27.46 10.15 13.12
N SER A 431 28.26 9.25 12.53
CA SER A 431 28.69 8.00 13.20
C SER A 431 29.80 8.20 14.26
N HIS A 432 30.27 9.42 14.44
CA HIS A 432 31.33 9.74 15.38
C HIS A 432 30.73 9.98 16.77
N GLY A 433 30.97 9.10 17.71
CA GLY A 433 30.69 9.34 19.12
C GLY A 433 31.80 10.14 19.77
N VAL A 434 31.62 10.48 21.03
CA VAL A 434 32.47 11.35 21.86
C VAL A 434 33.97 11.09 21.74
N ASN A 435 34.39 9.90 21.36
CA ASN A 435 35.81 9.52 21.29
C ASN A 435 36.27 8.97 19.93
N ARG A 436 35.47 9.00 18.89
CA ARG A 436 35.84 8.38 17.61
C ARG A 436 36.28 9.35 16.52
N GLY A 437 35.81 10.59 16.52
CA GLY A 437 36.08 11.55 15.43
C GLY A 437 37.45 12.18 15.51
N ILE A 438 37.84 12.58 16.72
CA ILE A 438 39.08 13.31 16.98
C ILE A 438 40.26 12.34 17.14
N LEU A 439 40.02 11.17 17.76
CA LEU A 439 41.11 10.29 18.21
C LEU A 439 41.64 9.31 17.15
N LYS A 440 40.95 9.11 16.03
CA LYS A 440 41.37 8.06 15.08
C LYS A 440 42.55 8.44 14.20
N LYS A 441 42.88 9.73 14.02
CA LYS A 441 44.02 10.17 13.20
C LYS A 441 44.54 11.60 13.46
N GLY A 442 44.20 12.24 14.58
CA GLY A 442 44.66 13.61 14.88
C GLY A 442 44.09 14.71 13.95
N PHE A 443 43.09 14.40 13.12
CA PHE A 443 42.45 15.36 12.24
C PHE A 443 41.02 15.63 12.70
N GLU A 444 40.71 16.91 12.85
CA GLU A 444 39.37 17.38 13.10
C GLU A 444 38.51 17.23 11.84
N ASP A 445 37.33 16.63 11.97
CA ASP A 445 36.37 16.50 10.88
C ASP A 445 35.79 17.89 10.52
N ASN A 446 35.92 18.30 9.28
CA ASN A 446 35.41 19.61 8.82
C ASN A 446 33.93 19.84 9.12
N ARG A 447 33.15 18.77 9.24
CA ARG A 447 31.74 18.85 9.65
C ARG A 447 31.59 19.35 11.07
N VAL A 448 32.50 18.99 11.99
CA VAL A 448 32.48 19.46 13.39
C VAL A 448 32.64 20.98 13.40
N LYS A 449 33.66 21.50 12.69
CA LYS A 449 33.88 22.95 12.57
C LYS A 449 32.69 23.70 12.00
N PHE A 450 32.05 23.09 10.97
CA PHE A 450 30.85 23.67 10.37
C PHE A 450 29.70 23.74 11.38
N LEU A 451 29.43 22.64 12.09
CA LEU A 451 28.35 22.56 13.07
C LEU A 451 28.58 23.51 14.26
N GLU A 452 29.82 23.65 14.73
CA GLU A 452 30.18 24.63 15.77
C GLU A 452 29.89 26.07 15.34
N LYS A 453 30.31 26.40 14.11
CA LYS A 453 30.02 27.71 13.54
C LYS A 453 28.52 27.95 13.36
N LEU A 454 27.77 26.93 12.95
CA LEU A 454 26.32 26.99 12.80
C LEU A 454 25.65 27.27 14.13
N VAL A 455 25.93 26.45 15.17
CA VAL A 455 25.36 26.63 16.52
C VAL A 455 25.67 28.04 17.05
N LYS A 456 26.92 28.53 16.90
CA LYS A 456 27.31 29.87 17.33
C LYS A 456 26.52 30.98 16.60
N LYS A 457 26.23 30.80 15.31
CA LYS A 457 25.51 31.78 14.50
C LYS A 457 24.00 31.76 14.67
N THR A 458 23.46 30.64 15.17
CA THR A 458 22.01 30.41 15.29
C THR A 458 21.61 30.02 16.72
N PRO A 459 21.87 30.88 17.75
CA PRO A 459 21.66 30.54 19.15
C PRO A 459 20.19 30.31 19.52
N LYS A 460 19.25 30.83 18.74
CA LYS A 460 17.80 30.69 18.94
C LYS A 460 17.22 29.42 18.31
N ILE A 461 18.00 28.69 17.53
CA ILE A 461 17.58 27.47 16.83
C ILE A 461 17.81 26.25 17.71
N LYS A 462 16.83 25.37 17.81
CA LYS A 462 16.96 24.09 18.52
C LYS A 462 17.65 23.05 17.64
N HIS A 463 18.92 22.73 17.98
CA HIS A 463 19.73 21.78 17.22
C HIS A 463 19.68 20.39 17.82
N ASP A 464 19.32 19.38 17.06
CA ASP A 464 19.47 17.96 17.42
C ASP A 464 20.62 17.32 16.60
N PHE A 465 21.86 17.54 17.06
CA PHE A 465 23.05 17.02 16.40
C PHE A 465 23.56 15.77 17.14
N ARG A 466 23.33 14.59 16.56
CA ARG A 466 23.70 13.29 17.10
C ARG A 466 25.09 12.86 16.62
N GLY A 467 25.88 12.28 17.54
CA GLY A 467 27.29 11.97 17.27
C GLY A 467 28.22 13.17 17.28
N PHE A 468 27.71 14.35 17.69
CA PHE A 468 28.44 15.62 17.76
C PHE A 468 28.77 15.98 19.23
N LYS A 469 30.00 16.37 19.47
CA LYS A 469 30.51 16.67 20.84
C LYS A 469 30.17 15.55 21.83
N ASN A 470 29.43 15.85 22.86
CA ASN A 470 29.10 14.92 23.96
C ASN A 470 27.83 14.08 23.68
N LYS A 471 27.15 14.28 22.52
CA LYS A 471 25.99 13.47 22.17
C LYS A 471 26.40 12.20 21.43
N GLN A 472 25.91 11.06 21.90
CA GLN A 472 26.14 9.78 21.24
C GLN A 472 25.46 9.68 19.89
N PRO A 473 26.01 8.89 18.95
CA PRO A 473 25.28 8.50 17.74
C PRO A 473 24.03 7.71 18.09
N ILE A 474 23.04 7.78 17.20
CA ILE A 474 21.78 7.04 17.33
C ILE A 474 21.58 6.10 16.16
N TRP A 475 20.77 5.05 16.35
CA TRP A 475 20.48 4.01 15.37
C TRP A 475 19.06 3.47 15.55
N GLY A 476 18.60 2.72 14.57
CA GLY A 476 17.29 2.06 14.63
C GLY A 476 16.15 3.07 14.79
N ASN A 477 15.20 2.78 15.64
CA ASN A 477 14.03 3.62 15.88
C ASN A 477 14.37 5.00 16.43
N ASP A 478 15.43 5.12 17.26
CA ASP A 478 15.86 6.42 17.79
C ASP A 478 16.29 7.37 16.66
N PHE A 479 16.88 6.82 15.59
CA PHE A 479 17.23 7.61 14.42
C PHE A 479 15.99 8.17 13.70
N TYR A 480 14.97 7.35 13.51
CA TYR A 480 13.72 7.79 12.92
C TYR A 480 12.97 8.79 13.82
N ASN A 481 12.90 8.52 15.12
CA ASN A 481 12.28 9.42 16.10
C ASN A 481 12.94 10.81 16.09
N ALA A 482 14.27 10.87 15.99
CA ALA A 482 14.98 12.14 15.92
C ALA A 482 14.69 12.90 14.61
N ILE A 483 14.56 12.20 13.48
CA ILE A 483 14.15 12.80 12.21
C ILE A 483 12.73 13.35 12.31
N ILE A 484 11.77 12.53 12.73
CA ILE A 484 10.35 12.91 12.81
C ILE A 484 10.17 14.12 13.74
N ASN A 485 10.96 14.20 14.80
CA ASN A 485 10.90 15.30 15.77
C ASN A 485 11.69 16.56 15.35
N SER A 486 12.00 16.70 14.06
CA SER A 486 12.77 17.81 13.49
C SER A 486 12.13 18.38 12.24
N LYS A 487 12.24 19.71 12.02
CA LYS A 487 11.66 20.41 10.85
C LYS A 487 12.58 20.36 9.64
N MET A 488 13.89 20.42 9.86
CA MET A 488 14.92 20.54 8.84
C MET A 488 16.02 19.51 9.06
N GLY A 489 16.73 19.12 8.00
CA GLY A 489 17.85 18.21 8.09
C GLY A 489 19.08 18.64 7.31
N LEU A 490 20.26 18.39 7.86
CA LEU A 490 21.53 18.65 7.18
C LEU A 490 22.07 17.38 6.51
N ASN A 491 22.46 17.49 5.25
CA ASN A 491 23.15 16.42 4.55
C ASN A 491 24.60 16.84 4.24
N LEU A 492 25.47 16.66 5.21
CA LEU A 492 26.90 16.92 5.08
C LEU A 492 27.69 15.62 4.95
N SER A 493 28.34 15.41 3.82
CA SER A 493 29.18 14.25 3.57
C SER A 493 30.55 14.40 4.22
N ARG A 494 31.21 13.28 4.55
CA ARG A 494 32.58 13.28 5.06
C ARG A 494 33.55 13.54 3.92
N GLY A 495 34.61 14.31 4.20
CA GLY A 495 35.66 14.64 3.23
C GLY A 495 35.26 15.76 2.29
N THR A 496 35.87 15.77 1.10
CA THR A 496 35.59 16.78 0.05
C THR A 496 34.26 16.44 -0.62
N PRO A 497 33.35 17.42 -0.79
CA PRO A 497 32.13 17.22 -1.57
C PRO A 497 32.48 16.81 -3.00
N THR A 498 31.82 15.78 -3.50
CA THR A 498 32.00 15.28 -4.87
C THR A 498 30.67 15.28 -5.62
N LYS A 499 30.74 15.49 -6.95
CA LYS A 499 29.56 15.55 -7.80
C LYS A 499 28.69 14.28 -7.63
N TYR A 500 27.40 14.50 -7.39
CA TYR A 500 26.34 13.51 -7.21
C TYR A 500 26.52 12.54 -6.04
N TYR A 501 27.56 12.71 -5.22
CA TYR A 501 27.74 11.86 -4.05
C TYR A 501 27.03 12.43 -2.82
N SER A 502 26.28 11.56 -2.14
CA SER A 502 25.70 11.82 -0.84
C SER A 502 25.75 10.56 0.04
N SER A 503 25.74 10.78 1.36
CA SER A 503 25.48 9.69 2.30
C SER A 503 23.99 9.32 2.25
N ASN A 504 23.68 8.06 2.64
CA ASN A 504 22.30 7.56 2.75
C ASN A 504 21.38 8.43 3.63
N ARG A 505 21.92 9.28 4.48
CA ARG A 505 21.16 10.22 5.32
C ARG A 505 20.23 11.13 4.50
N ILE A 506 20.62 11.54 3.30
CA ILE A 506 19.78 12.40 2.44
C ILE A 506 18.45 11.71 2.14
N ALA A 507 18.48 10.40 1.85
CA ALA A 507 17.27 9.63 1.56
C ALA A 507 16.33 9.59 2.77
N SER A 508 16.89 9.39 3.97
CA SER A 508 16.10 9.37 5.20
C SER A 508 15.50 10.75 5.53
N ILE A 509 16.25 11.84 5.31
CA ILE A 509 15.76 13.20 5.59
C ILE A 509 14.65 13.57 4.60
N ILE A 510 14.88 13.41 3.29
CA ILE A 510 13.89 13.71 2.25
C ILE A 510 12.67 12.81 2.37
N GLY A 511 12.89 11.51 2.58
CA GLY A 511 11.82 10.52 2.69
C GLY A 511 10.89 10.75 3.88
N ASN A 512 11.35 11.44 4.91
CA ASN A 512 10.54 11.83 6.08
C ASN A 512 10.04 13.28 6.01
N GLY A 513 10.17 13.94 4.86
CA GLY A 513 9.54 15.24 4.59
C GLY A 513 10.23 16.44 5.24
N LEU A 514 11.49 16.32 5.71
CA LEU A 514 12.22 17.46 6.27
C LEU A 514 12.76 18.36 5.18
N LEU A 515 12.76 19.68 5.41
CA LEU A 515 13.50 20.62 4.56
C LEU A 515 14.99 20.27 4.60
N THR A 516 15.54 19.87 3.47
CA THR A 516 16.88 19.26 3.39
C THR A 516 17.91 20.25 2.87
N PHE A 517 18.94 20.52 3.67
CA PHE A 517 20.10 21.32 3.24
C PHE A 517 21.21 20.43 2.70
N ILE A 518 21.66 20.71 1.48
CA ILE A 518 22.73 20.00 0.77
C ILE A 518 23.89 20.94 0.46
N ASP A 519 25.09 20.36 0.34
CA ASP A 519 26.26 21.14 -0.16
C ASP A 519 26.13 21.36 -1.67
N LYS A 520 26.08 22.62 -2.12
CA LYS A 520 25.98 23.01 -3.53
C LYS A 520 27.03 22.34 -4.41
N LYS A 521 28.22 22.08 -3.90
CA LYS A 521 29.32 21.44 -4.65
C LYS A 521 28.99 19.99 -5.03
N THR A 522 27.99 19.35 -4.40
CA THR A 522 27.55 18.03 -4.78
C THR A 522 26.65 18.01 -6.00
N MET A 523 26.13 19.15 -6.43
CA MET A 523 25.20 19.28 -7.56
C MET A 523 23.96 18.36 -7.46
N LEU A 524 23.58 17.96 -6.24
CA LEU A 524 22.41 17.09 -6.02
C LEU A 524 21.09 17.82 -6.31
N ASN A 525 21.12 19.17 -6.34
CA ASN A 525 19.99 19.98 -6.80
C ASN A 525 19.59 19.71 -8.26
N ASP A 526 20.48 19.14 -9.08
CA ASP A 526 20.16 18.79 -10.48
C ASP A 526 19.06 17.72 -10.59
N PHE A 527 18.76 17.01 -9.50
CA PHE A 527 17.69 16.01 -9.45
C PHE A 527 16.33 16.56 -9.02
N PHE A 528 16.23 17.85 -8.76
CA PHE A 528 15.02 18.51 -8.29
C PHE A 528 14.61 19.64 -9.23
N THR A 529 13.32 19.94 -9.26
CA THR A 529 12.81 21.11 -9.99
C THR A 529 13.03 22.40 -9.17
N LYS A 530 12.91 23.57 -9.82
CA LYS A 530 13.04 24.86 -9.14
C LYS A 530 12.01 25.09 -8.03
N ASP A 531 10.88 24.38 -8.08
CA ASP A 531 9.83 24.48 -7.08
C ASP A 531 10.08 23.55 -5.86
N GLU A 532 11.09 22.68 -5.97
CA GLU A 532 11.46 21.72 -4.92
C GLU A 532 12.72 22.12 -4.15
N VAL A 533 13.55 23.03 -4.72
CA VAL A 533 14.84 23.51 -4.14
C VAL A 533 15.08 24.98 -4.39
#